data_eaf7cd1e9405654d370092da48eaf3ac
#
_entry.id   eaf7cd1e9405654d370092da48eaf3ac
#
_cell.length_a   1.000
_cell.length_b   1.000
_cell.length_c   1.000
_cell.angle_alpha   90.00
_cell.angle_beta   90.00
_cell.angle_gamma   90.00
#
_symmetry.space_group_name_H-M   'P 1'
#
loop_
_entity.id
_entity.type
_entity.pdbx_description
1 polymer ?
#
loop_
_entity_poly.entity_id
_entity_poly.type
_entity_poly.pdbx_seq_one_letter_code
_entity_poly.pdbx_strand_id
1 'polypeptide(L)'
;RLMEQWHPLGLVGIISAFNFPVAVWSWNAALAAVCGDATIWKPSEKTPLTAIAVIKIAERVCRDTGADPAIFALLVGNGPTVGQKLAGDRRIPLVSATGSTRMGFDVGKTVHARLGKSILELGGNNALIATPTADLAMTASSIFFGAVGTSGQRCTSTRRVIAHESIGEKLREQLLRAYQSLRIGNPLDRNTLMGPLIDPAAVQNVQESIERVKAEGGEVLHGGEKLSGPQFAGGCYMQPCIAHARHEMEIVQHETFGPLLYLMTYRDFDEALAMHNDVPQGLSSSIFTNDMREAEKFLSAIGSDCGIANVNTGTSGAEIGGAFGGEKNTGGGRESGSDSWKSYMRRQTNTVNFSTELPLAQGITFGAAEGSATA
;
A
#
# COMPACT_ATOMS: atom_id res chain seq x y z
N ARG A 1 29.59 14.41 25.62
CA ARG A 1 28.93 13.20 25.14
C ARG A 1 27.89 13.55 24.12
N LEU A 2 27.88 12.88 22.98
CA LEU A 2 26.85 12.97 21.93
C LEU A 2 26.01 11.69 21.96
N MET A 3 24.68 11.83 21.87
CA MET A 3 23.74 10.72 21.78
C MET A 3 22.47 11.12 21.04
N GLU A 4 21.77 10.12 20.48
CA GLU A 4 20.41 10.29 19.94
C GLU A 4 19.42 9.53 20.82
N GLN A 5 18.28 10.16 21.07
CA GLN A 5 17.16 9.58 21.82
C GLN A 5 15.90 9.60 20.96
N TRP A 6 15.07 8.59 21.14
CA TRP A 6 13.78 8.47 20.50
C TRP A 6 12.68 8.62 21.54
N HIS A 7 11.74 9.51 21.28
CA HIS A 7 10.63 9.83 22.16
C HIS A 7 9.29 9.60 21.47
N PRO A 8 8.24 9.20 22.21
CA PRO A 8 6.89 9.11 21.64
C PRO A 8 6.46 10.41 20.97
N LEU A 9 5.61 10.29 19.94
CA LEU A 9 4.92 11.43 19.35
C LEU A 9 3.72 11.87 20.21
N GLY A 10 3.18 10.95 21.01
CA GLY A 10 2.04 11.13 21.89
C GLY A 10 0.72 10.71 21.27
N LEU A 11 0.32 11.28 20.13
CA LEU A 11 -0.94 10.94 19.47
C LEU A 11 -0.74 10.74 17.97
N VAL A 12 -1.21 9.60 17.45
CA VAL A 12 -1.15 9.24 16.03
C VAL A 12 -2.56 9.10 15.47
N GLY A 13 -2.83 9.77 14.35
CA GLY A 13 -4.06 9.59 13.58
C GLY A 13 -3.90 8.47 12.56
N ILE A 14 -4.88 7.56 12.49
CA ILE A 14 -4.88 6.46 11.51
C ILE A 14 -6.15 6.57 10.67
N ILE A 15 -6.01 6.64 9.35
CA ILE A 15 -7.10 6.55 8.38
C ILE A 15 -6.89 5.27 7.59
N SER A 16 -7.83 4.33 7.63
CA SER A 16 -7.68 3.04 6.94
C SER A 16 -8.76 2.80 5.89
N ALA A 17 -8.39 2.06 4.84
CA ALA A 17 -9.28 1.68 3.75
C ALA A 17 -10.16 0.46 4.10
N PHE A 18 -11.12 0.16 3.21
CA PHE A 18 -12.13 -0.90 3.42
C PHE A 18 -11.59 -2.31 3.17
N ASN A 19 -10.56 -2.45 2.32
CA ASN A 19 -10.14 -3.75 1.78
C ASN A 19 -9.37 -4.63 2.77
N PHE A 20 -8.69 -4.01 3.74
CA PHE A 20 -8.04 -4.68 4.87
C PHE A 20 -8.43 -4.01 6.18
N PRO A 21 -9.70 -4.16 6.62
CA PRO A 21 -10.26 -3.36 7.71
C PRO A 21 -9.71 -3.69 9.10
N VAL A 22 -8.91 -4.74 9.24
CA VAL A 22 -8.22 -5.12 10.49
C VAL A 22 -6.72 -4.93 10.33
N ALA A 23 -6.12 -5.54 9.30
CA ALA A 23 -4.67 -5.66 9.16
C ALA A 23 -3.96 -4.31 9.14
N VAL A 24 -4.40 -3.37 8.30
CA VAL A 24 -3.77 -2.06 8.16
C VAL A 24 -3.81 -1.26 9.46
N TRP A 25 -4.94 -1.23 10.13
CA TRP A 25 -5.03 -0.59 11.45
C TRP A 25 -4.07 -1.24 12.45
N SER A 26 -4.02 -2.58 12.49
CA SER A 26 -3.20 -3.30 13.47
C SER A 26 -1.70 -3.05 13.27
N TRP A 27 -1.24 -2.86 12.03
CA TRP A 27 0.15 -2.50 11.76
C TRP A 27 0.51 -1.16 12.41
N ASN A 28 -0.29 -0.13 12.12
CA ASN A 28 -0.11 1.20 12.67
C ASN A 28 -0.25 1.23 14.20
N ALA A 29 -1.32 0.62 14.71
CA ALA A 29 -1.66 0.65 16.13
C ALA A 29 -0.62 -0.10 17.00
N ALA A 30 -0.12 -1.24 16.52
CA ALA A 30 0.90 -2.00 17.23
C ALA A 30 2.23 -1.23 17.31
N LEU A 31 2.67 -0.63 16.20
CA LEU A 31 3.89 0.19 16.19
C LEU A 31 3.75 1.43 17.08
N ALA A 32 2.63 2.16 16.97
CA ALA A 32 2.36 3.32 17.80
C ALA A 32 2.36 2.96 19.29
N ALA A 33 1.68 1.88 19.69
CA ALA A 33 1.64 1.45 21.08
C ALA A 33 3.00 1.05 21.62
N VAL A 34 3.82 0.31 20.86
CA VAL A 34 5.21 -0.04 21.24
C VAL A 34 6.08 1.20 21.35
N CYS A 35 5.84 2.22 20.53
CA CYS A 35 6.54 3.50 20.59
C CYS A 35 6.04 4.43 21.73
N GLY A 36 4.98 4.04 22.44
CA GLY A 36 4.40 4.81 23.55
C GLY A 36 3.36 5.85 23.12
N ASP A 37 2.79 5.70 21.94
CA ASP A 37 1.77 6.60 21.39
C ASP A 37 0.34 6.05 21.59
N ALA A 38 -0.61 6.94 21.79
CA ALA A 38 -2.03 6.65 21.65
C ALA A 38 -2.47 6.86 20.19
N THR A 39 -3.51 6.15 19.77
CA THR A 39 -4.03 6.23 18.40
C THR A 39 -5.49 6.66 18.33
N ILE A 40 -5.81 7.48 17.33
CA ILE A 40 -7.18 7.75 16.93
C ILE A 40 -7.40 7.16 15.54
N TRP A 41 -8.26 6.15 15.46
CA TRP A 41 -8.54 5.43 14.22
C TRP A 41 -9.84 5.90 13.57
N LYS A 42 -9.76 6.36 12.34
CA LYS A 42 -10.90 6.58 11.44
C LYS A 42 -10.88 5.48 10.36
N PRO A 43 -11.68 4.42 10.49
CA PRO A 43 -11.82 3.38 9.47
C PRO A 43 -12.60 3.90 8.26
N SER A 44 -12.60 3.12 7.17
CA SER A 44 -13.53 3.35 6.07
C SER A 44 -14.97 3.25 6.56
N GLU A 45 -15.82 4.16 6.11
CA GLU A 45 -17.27 4.14 6.36
C GLU A 45 -17.98 2.91 5.73
N LYS A 46 -17.29 2.18 4.86
CA LYS A 46 -17.79 0.94 4.23
C LYS A 46 -17.65 -0.30 5.11
N THR A 47 -16.78 -0.23 6.14
CA THR A 47 -16.47 -1.37 7.03
C THR A 47 -16.51 -1.02 8.54
N PRO A 48 -17.50 -0.25 9.01
CA PRO A 48 -17.48 0.26 10.39
C PRO A 48 -17.68 -0.85 11.43
N LEU A 49 -18.45 -1.89 11.12
CA LEU A 49 -18.74 -2.97 12.07
C LEU A 49 -17.48 -3.77 12.42
N THR A 50 -16.62 -4.01 11.45
CA THR A 50 -15.32 -4.66 11.70
C THR A 50 -14.45 -3.83 12.63
N ALA A 51 -14.39 -2.52 12.43
CA ALA A 51 -13.62 -1.62 13.26
C ALA A 51 -14.14 -1.59 14.71
N ILE A 52 -15.46 -1.53 14.90
CA ILE A 52 -16.10 -1.59 16.23
C ILE A 52 -15.74 -2.91 16.92
N ALA A 53 -15.84 -4.04 16.22
CA ALA A 53 -15.51 -5.35 16.80
C ALA A 53 -14.03 -5.42 17.25
N VAL A 54 -13.11 -4.93 16.42
CA VAL A 54 -11.67 -4.91 16.72
C VAL A 54 -11.37 -4.03 17.94
N ILE A 55 -11.93 -2.83 18.01
CA ILE A 55 -11.73 -1.95 19.17
C ILE A 55 -12.29 -2.56 20.45
N LYS A 56 -13.44 -3.24 20.40
CA LYS A 56 -13.97 -3.95 21.58
C LYS A 56 -13.04 -5.05 22.08
N ILE A 57 -12.34 -5.73 21.18
CA ILE A 57 -11.30 -6.70 21.57
C ILE A 57 -10.11 -5.98 22.20
N ALA A 58 -9.61 -4.91 21.58
CA ALA A 58 -8.50 -4.13 22.09
C ALA A 58 -8.79 -3.53 23.48
N GLU A 59 -9.98 -2.94 23.67
CA GLU A 59 -10.43 -2.42 24.98
C GLU A 59 -10.45 -3.50 26.06
N ARG A 60 -10.90 -4.72 25.73
CA ARG A 60 -10.89 -5.84 26.66
C ARG A 60 -9.46 -6.23 27.04
N VAL A 61 -8.59 -6.39 26.07
CA VAL A 61 -7.17 -6.73 26.30
C VAL A 61 -6.50 -5.66 27.18
N CYS A 62 -6.74 -4.38 26.92
CA CYS A 62 -6.21 -3.30 27.76
C CYS A 62 -6.66 -3.45 29.21
N ARG A 63 -7.97 -3.65 29.45
CA ARG A 63 -8.48 -3.86 30.81
C ARG A 63 -7.88 -5.09 31.49
N ASP A 64 -7.78 -6.21 30.77
CA ASP A 64 -7.24 -7.46 31.32
C ASP A 64 -5.73 -7.36 31.67
N THR A 65 -5.00 -6.46 31.01
CA THR A 65 -3.57 -6.22 31.22
C THR A 65 -3.28 -5.00 32.09
N GLY A 66 -4.31 -4.27 32.56
CA GLY A 66 -4.14 -3.05 33.35
C GLY A 66 -3.70 -1.81 32.55
N ALA A 67 -3.76 -1.86 31.21
CA ALA A 67 -3.52 -0.72 30.35
C ALA A 67 -4.77 0.15 30.20
N ASP A 68 -4.59 1.46 29.93
CA ASP A 68 -5.70 2.36 29.65
C ASP A 68 -6.27 2.09 28.25
N PRO A 69 -7.57 1.72 28.11
CA PRO A 69 -8.19 1.54 26.80
C PRO A 69 -8.16 2.77 25.90
N ALA A 70 -7.98 3.97 26.44
CA ALA A 70 -7.90 5.21 25.67
C ALA A 70 -6.69 5.28 24.72
N ILE A 71 -5.73 4.36 24.83
CA ILE A 71 -4.63 4.25 23.85
C ILE A 71 -5.12 3.86 22.45
N PHE A 72 -6.33 3.27 22.32
CA PHE A 72 -6.94 2.89 21.06
C PHE A 72 -8.34 3.51 20.91
N ALA A 73 -8.42 4.74 20.41
CA ALA A 73 -9.68 5.43 20.19
C ALA A 73 -10.21 5.22 18.77
N LEU A 74 -11.55 5.14 18.63
CA LEU A 74 -12.25 4.94 17.36
C LEU A 74 -13.14 6.14 17.03
N LEU A 75 -13.03 6.65 15.80
CA LEU A 75 -13.92 7.66 15.22
C LEU A 75 -14.59 7.12 13.95
N VAL A 76 -15.88 6.80 14.02
CA VAL A 76 -16.67 6.38 12.86
C VAL A 76 -17.27 7.61 12.18
N GLY A 77 -17.08 7.72 10.86
CA GLY A 77 -17.64 8.79 10.05
C GLY A 77 -17.01 8.86 8.66
N ASN A 78 -17.53 9.74 7.83
CA ASN A 78 -17.07 9.88 6.46
C ASN A 78 -15.77 10.68 6.34
N GLY A 79 -15.10 10.58 5.18
CA GLY A 79 -13.86 11.28 4.87
C GLY A 79 -13.97 12.81 4.96
N PRO A 80 -14.96 13.45 4.26
CA PRO A 80 -15.08 14.89 4.20
C PRO A 80 -15.30 15.60 5.54
N THR A 81 -15.86 14.91 6.54
CA THR A 81 -16.10 15.52 7.87
C THR A 81 -15.10 15.02 8.91
N VAL A 82 -15.15 13.73 9.26
CA VAL A 82 -14.31 13.18 10.33
C VAL A 82 -12.85 13.01 9.88
N GLY A 83 -12.63 12.53 8.66
CA GLY A 83 -11.27 12.38 8.11
C GLY A 83 -10.54 13.71 7.99
N GLN A 84 -11.20 14.74 7.46
CA GLN A 84 -10.63 16.09 7.34
C GLN A 84 -10.33 16.74 8.70
N LYS A 85 -11.22 16.56 9.69
CA LYS A 85 -10.96 17.02 11.07
C LYS A 85 -9.74 16.34 11.67
N LEU A 86 -9.63 15.02 11.53
CA LEU A 86 -8.49 14.27 12.02
C LEU A 86 -7.19 14.73 11.35
N ALA A 87 -7.17 14.87 10.02
CA ALA A 87 -6.00 15.33 9.30
C ALA A 87 -5.59 16.78 9.65
N GLY A 88 -6.57 17.64 9.92
CA GLY A 88 -6.35 19.07 10.24
C GLY A 88 -5.99 19.34 11.69
N ASP A 89 -6.17 18.38 12.61
CA ASP A 89 -5.98 18.61 14.05
C ASP A 89 -4.50 18.73 14.41
N ARG A 90 -4.09 19.89 14.95
CA ARG A 90 -2.70 20.19 15.31
C ARG A 90 -2.16 19.36 16.47
N ARG A 91 -3.03 18.72 17.24
CA ARG A 91 -2.64 17.82 18.34
C ARG A 91 -2.14 16.47 17.85
N ILE A 92 -2.36 16.14 16.56
CA ILE A 92 -1.97 14.89 15.93
C ILE A 92 -0.71 15.14 15.08
N PRO A 93 0.50 14.91 15.59
CA PRO A 93 1.75 15.19 14.86
C PRO A 93 1.96 14.27 13.64
N LEU A 94 1.44 13.05 13.67
CA LEU A 94 1.53 12.08 12.59
C LEU A 94 0.13 11.59 12.19
N VAL A 95 -0.15 11.58 10.88
CA VAL A 95 -1.30 10.92 10.29
C VAL A 95 -0.81 9.84 9.33
N SER A 96 -1.12 8.57 9.62
CA SER A 96 -0.96 7.46 8.68
C SER A 96 -2.29 7.24 7.95
N ALA A 97 -2.26 7.33 6.61
CA ALA A 97 -3.48 7.26 5.81
C ALA A 97 -3.31 6.28 4.64
N THR A 98 -4.16 5.26 4.63
CA THR A 98 -4.24 4.24 3.59
C THR A 98 -5.55 4.39 2.82
N GLY A 99 -5.46 4.53 1.48
CA GLY A 99 -6.66 4.70 0.65
C GLY A 99 -6.35 5.07 -0.80
N SER A 100 -7.28 5.77 -1.45
CA SER A 100 -7.10 6.19 -2.84
C SER A 100 -6.06 7.31 -2.97
N THR A 101 -5.40 7.39 -4.14
CA THR A 101 -4.46 8.48 -4.46
C THR A 101 -5.10 9.86 -4.27
N ARG A 102 -6.36 10.04 -4.67
CA ARG A 102 -7.11 11.29 -4.44
C ARG A 102 -7.19 11.64 -2.95
N MET A 103 -7.57 10.69 -2.10
CA MET A 103 -7.62 10.88 -0.64
C MET A 103 -6.23 11.23 -0.09
N GLY A 104 -5.19 10.57 -0.60
CA GLY A 104 -3.81 10.84 -0.20
C GLY A 104 -3.35 12.26 -0.48
N PHE A 105 -3.69 12.82 -1.64
CA PHE A 105 -3.43 14.24 -1.95
C PHE A 105 -4.15 15.19 -0.99
N ASP A 106 -5.43 14.92 -0.68
CA ASP A 106 -6.22 15.76 0.25
C ASP A 106 -5.64 15.70 1.68
N VAL A 107 -5.33 14.51 2.18
CA VAL A 107 -4.74 14.31 3.51
C VAL A 107 -3.34 14.91 3.57
N GLY A 108 -2.48 14.61 2.59
CA GLY A 108 -1.12 15.13 2.53
C GLY A 108 -1.09 16.64 2.53
N LYS A 109 -1.89 17.27 1.66
CA LYS A 109 -2.01 18.73 1.62
C LYS A 109 -2.45 19.30 2.98
N THR A 110 -3.46 18.71 3.61
CA THR A 110 -3.98 19.19 4.89
C THR A 110 -2.97 19.05 6.02
N VAL A 111 -2.29 17.90 6.10
CA VAL A 111 -1.29 17.63 7.14
C VAL A 111 -0.06 18.52 6.97
N HIS A 112 0.47 18.63 5.75
CA HIS A 112 1.67 19.44 5.51
C HIS A 112 1.41 20.95 5.61
N ALA A 113 0.20 21.42 5.34
CA ALA A 113 -0.17 22.85 5.55
C ALA A 113 -0.04 23.27 7.02
N ARG A 114 -0.05 22.35 7.97
CA ARG A 114 0.19 22.60 9.41
C ARG A 114 1.56 22.11 9.90
N LEU A 115 2.47 21.73 8.98
CA LEU A 115 3.78 21.15 9.25
C LEU A 115 3.72 19.82 10.05
N GLY A 116 2.62 19.08 9.92
CA GLY A 116 2.49 17.72 10.44
C GLY A 116 3.22 16.70 9.56
N LYS A 117 3.40 15.49 10.08
CA LYS A 117 3.96 14.35 9.35
C LYS A 117 2.86 13.46 8.80
N SER A 118 3.09 12.84 7.65
CA SER A 118 2.19 11.84 7.10
C SER A 118 2.94 10.58 6.63
N ILE A 119 2.30 9.42 6.79
CA ILE A 119 2.60 8.19 6.07
C ILE A 119 1.42 7.99 5.13
N LEU A 120 1.68 7.87 3.83
CA LEU A 120 0.64 7.73 2.82
C LEU A 120 0.84 6.41 2.07
N GLU A 121 -0.13 5.51 2.19
CA GLU A 121 -0.18 4.23 1.50
C GLU A 121 -1.39 4.21 0.56
N LEU A 122 -1.14 4.47 -0.71
CA LEU A 122 -2.18 4.74 -1.69
C LEU A 122 -2.30 3.63 -2.73
N GLY A 123 -2.90 3.94 -3.88
CA GLY A 123 -3.09 2.99 -4.95
C GLY A 123 -1.78 2.47 -5.56
N GLY A 124 -1.88 1.33 -6.26
CA GLY A 124 -0.79 0.71 -6.99
C GLY A 124 -1.26 0.22 -8.37
N ASN A 125 -0.41 0.33 -9.37
CA ASN A 125 -0.66 -0.20 -10.70
C ASN A 125 0.39 -1.28 -11.05
N ASN A 126 0.44 -2.29 -10.20
CA ASN A 126 1.55 -3.21 -10.06
C ASN A 126 1.74 -4.10 -11.27
N ALA A 127 2.97 -4.19 -11.77
CA ALA A 127 3.34 -5.03 -12.88
C ALA A 127 4.09 -6.29 -12.42
N LEU A 128 3.88 -7.38 -13.17
CA LEU A 128 4.66 -8.59 -13.12
C LEU A 128 5.33 -8.80 -14.48
N ILE A 129 6.66 -8.81 -14.50
CA ILE A 129 7.45 -9.11 -15.69
C ILE A 129 7.69 -10.62 -15.74
N ALA A 130 7.39 -11.27 -16.86
CA ALA A 130 7.68 -12.68 -17.10
C ALA A 130 8.71 -12.81 -18.22
N THR A 131 9.92 -13.32 -17.88
CA THR A 131 11.03 -13.45 -18.83
C THR A 131 11.01 -14.81 -19.54
N PRO A 132 11.80 -15.01 -20.62
CA PRO A 132 11.87 -16.30 -21.34
C PRO A 132 12.23 -17.49 -20.45
N THR A 133 12.93 -17.26 -19.35
CA THR A 133 13.41 -18.29 -18.43
C THR A 133 12.45 -18.55 -17.26
N ALA A 134 11.33 -17.82 -17.18
CA ALA A 134 10.36 -17.94 -16.09
C ALA A 134 9.75 -19.34 -16.01
N ASP A 135 9.54 -19.85 -14.79
CA ASP A 135 8.67 -21.01 -14.57
C ASP A 135 7.22 -20.59 -14.81
N LEU A 136 6.64 -21.06 -15.92
CA LEU A 136 5.31 -20.62 -16.35
C LEU A 136 4.20 -21.06 -15.38
N ALA A 137 4.31 -22.22 -14.72
CA ALA A 137 3.30 -22.69 -13.79
C ALA A 137 3.28 -21.85 -12.52
N MET A 138 4.44 -21.55 -11.97
CA MET A 138 4.62 -20.65 -10.83
C MET A 138 4.17 -19.23 -11.18
N THR A 139 4.55 -18.73 -12.35
CA THR A 139 4.19 -17.40 -12.87
C THR A 139 2.67 -17.27 -12.99
N ALA A 140 2.01 -18.22 -13.68
CA ALA A 140 0.56 -18.20 -13.86
C ALA A 140 -0.20 -18.27 -12.52
N SER A 141 0.25 -19.10 -11.58
CA SER A 141 -0.34 -19.22 -10.24
C SER A 141 -0.21 -17.91 -9.45
N SER A 142 0.94 -17.25 -9.52
CA SER A 142 1.19 -15.97 -8.84
C SER A 142 0.37 -14.82 -9.45
N ILE A 143 0.28 -14.76 -10.78
CA ILE A 143 -0.57 -13.79 -11.48
C ILE A 143 -2.03 -14.00 -11.09
N PHE A 144 -2.53 -15.25 -11.18
CA PHE A 144 -3.90 -15.59 -10.85
C PHE A 144 -4.26 -15.15 -9.42
N PHE A 145 -3.45 -15.55 -8.43
CA PHE A 145 -3.66 -15.13 -7.04
C PHE A 145 -3.60 -13.61 -6.88
N GLY A 146 -2.60 -12.94 -7.47
CA GLY A 146 -2.42 -11.49 -7.37
C GLY A 146 -3.53 -10.69 -8.02
N ALA A 147 -4.10 -11.16 -9.13
CA ALA A 147 -5.13 -10.44 -9.88
C ALA A 147 -6.54 -10.65 -9.33
N VAL A 148 -6.89 -11.89 -8.88
CA VAL A 148 -8.27 -12.19 -8.43
C VAL A 148 -8.42 -12.17 -6.90
N GLY A 149 -7.32 -12.28 -6.16
CA GLY A 149 -7.34 -12.25 -4.71
C GLY A 149 -8.03 -10.99 -4.19
N THR A 150 -8.95 -11.15 -3.22
CA THR A 150 -9.77 -10.03 -2.69
C THR A 150 -10.54 -9.29 -3.81
N SER A 151 -10.92 -10.00 -4.87
CA SER A 151 -11.62 -9.45 -6.05
C SER A 151 -10.84 -8.32 -6.74
N GLY A 152 -9.51 -8.42 -6.78
CA GLY A 152 -8.63 -7.37 -7.32
C GLY A 152 -8.58 -6.08 -6.49
N GLN A 153 -9.11 -6.09 -5.26
CA GLN A 153 -9.19 -4.93 -4.38
C GLN A 153 -8.04 -4.87 -3.37
N ARG A 154 -6.82 -5.17 -3.81
CA ARG A 154 -5.59 -4.91 -3.04
C ARG A 154 -4.80 -3.79 -3.69
N CYS A 155 -4.17 -2.95 -2.90
CA CYS A 155 -3.20 -1.98 -3.40
C CYS A 155 -2.03 -2.68 -4.13
N THR A 156 -1.69 -3.92 -3.73
CA THR A 156 -0.67 -4.77 -4.34
C THR A 156 -1.19 -5.74 -5.40
N SER A 157 -2.46 -5.67 -5.83
CA SER A 157 -2.99 -6.54 -6.90
C SER A 157 -2.13 -6.47 -8.15
N THR A 158 -1.88 -7.63 -8.78
CA THR A 158 -1.27 -7.69 -10.11
C THR A 158 -2.29 -7.15 -11.13
N ARG A 159 -1.96 -6.02 -11.76
CA ARG A 159 -2.82 -5.36 -12.74
C ARG A 159 -2.28 -5.43 -14.15
N ARG A 160 -0.95 -5.45 -14.28
CA ARG A 160 -0.24 -5.48 -15.54
C ARG A 160 0.69 -6.69 -15.58
N VAL A 161 0.57 -7.53 -16.60
CA VAL A 161 1.52 -8.60 -16.91
C VAL A 161 2.27 -8.20 -18.16
N ILE A 162 3.58 -8.11 -18.07
CA ILE A 162 4.50 -7.75 -19.15
C ILE A 162 5.29 -9.01 -19.47
N ALA A 163 4.85 -9.79 -20.46
CA ALA A 163 5.43 -11.09 -20.79
C ALA A 163 6.32 -11.00 -22.03
N HIS A 164 7.48 -11.68 -22.02
CA HIS A 164 8.29 -11.78 -23.22
C HIS A 164 7.50 -12.48 -24.33
N GLU A 165 7.63 -11.99 -25.58
CA GLU A 165 6.83 -12.47 -26.73
C GLU A 165 6.95 -13.99 -26.94
N SER A 166 8.11 -14.60 -26.64
CA SER A 166 8.32 -16.04 -26.81
C SER A 166 7.49 -16.94 -25.86
N ILE A 167 7.00 -16.39 -24.74
CA ILE A 167 6.23 -17.14 -23.74
C ILE A 167 4.80 -16.60 -23.56
N GLY A 168 4.52 -15.43 -24.11
CA GLY A 168 3.28 -14.70 -23.88
C GLY A 168 2.02 -15.52 -24.20
N GLU A 169 2.02 -16.24 -25.33
CA GLU A 169 0.88 -17.07 -25.73
C GLU A 169 0.64 -18.25 -24.77
N LYS A 170 1.70 -18.97 -24.39
CA LYS A 170 1.60 -20.09 -23.43
C LYS A 170 1.11 -19.63 -22.06
N LEU A 171 1.60 -18.46 -21.61
CA LEU A 171 1.16 -17.87 -20.34
C LEU A 171 -0.31 -17.44 -20.41
N ARG A 172 -0.73 -16.82 -21.51
CA ARG A 172 -2.13 -16.46 -21.76
C ARG A 172 -3.07 -17.67 -21.66
N GLU A 173 -2.72 -18.76 -22.32
CA GLU A 173 -3.53 -19.99 -22.26
C GLU A 173 -3.66 -20.57 -20.84
N GLN A 174 -2.57 -20.54 -20.06
CA GLN A 174 -2.61 -21.00 -18.67
C GLN A 174 -3.50 -20.12 -17.80
N LEU A 175 -3.42 -18.80 -17.98
CA LEU A 175 -4.26 -17.85 -17.26
C LEU A 175 -5.74 -18.00 -17.62
N LEU A 176 -6.08 -18.14 -18.89
CA LEU A 176 -7.45 -18.38 -19.34
C LEU A 176 -8.05 -19.63 -18.70
N ARG A 177 -7.29 -20.74 -18.66
CA ARG A 177 -7.73 -21.99 -17.97
C ARG A 177 -7.93 -21.76 -16.46
N ALA A 178 -7.03 -21.02 -15.80
CA ALA A 178 -7.16 -20.71 -14.39
C ALA A 178 -8.41 -19.87 -14.09
N TYR A 179 -8.68 -18.85 -14.89
CA TYR A 179 -9.86 -17.98 -14.74
C TYR A 179 -11.17 -18.73 -14.95
N GLN A 180 -11.21 -19.66 -15.91
CA GLN A 180 -12.39 -20.52 -16.15
C GLN A 180 -12.73 -21.42 -14.95
N SER A 181 -11.73 -21.82 -14.15
CA SER A 181 -11.91 -22.68 -12.98
C SER A 181 -12.27 -21.92 -11.68
N LEU A 182 -12.31 -20.58 -11.72
CA LEU A 182 -12.50 -19.75 -10.55
C LEU A 182 -13.92 -19.87 -9.96
N ARG A 183 -13.99 -20.23 -8.68
CA ARG A 183 -15.25 -20.30 -7.94
C ARG A 183 -15.57 -18.93 -7.33
N ILE A 184 -16.61 -18.31 -7.84
CA ILE A 184 -17.10 -16.99 -7.39
C ILE A 184 -18.38 -17.20 -6.60
N GLY A 185 -18.50 -16.56 -5.41
CA GLY A 185 -19.69 -16.74 -4.60
C GLY A 185 -19.60 -16.08 -3.23
N ASN A 186 -20.46 -16.54 -2.32
CA ASN A 186 -20.51 -16.04 -0.96
C ASN A 186 -19.17 -16.25 -0.24
N PRO A 187 -18.51 -15.21 0.28
CA PRO A 187 -17.22 -15.32 0.96
C PRO A 187 -17.26 -16.13 2.27
N LEU A 188 -18.44 -16.42 2.82
CA LEU A 188 -18.60 -17.32 3.97
C LEU A 188 -18.57 -18.81 3.58
N ASP A 189 -18.71 -19.13 2.30
CA ASP A 189 -18.51 -20.49 1.80
C ASP A 189 -17.00 -20.76 1.61
N ARG A 190 -16.51 -21.83 2.26
CA ARG A 190 -15.09 -22.21 2.20
C ARG A 190 -14.61 -22.61 0.79
N ASN A 191 -15.52 -22.95 -0.09
CA ASN A 191 -15.20 -23.28 -1.49
C ASN A 191 -15.09 -22.03 -2.39
N THR A 192 -15.55 -20.86 -1.94
CA THR A 192 -15.43 -19.62 -2.67
C THR A 192 -13.98 -19.15 -2.68
N LEU A 193 -13.46 -18.81 -3.87
CA LEU A 193 -12.13 -18.23 -4.05
C LEU A 193 -12.18 -16.71 -4.25
N MET A 194 -13.25 -16.21 -4.87
CA MET A 194 -13.46 -14.78 -5.10
C MET A 194 -14.86 -14.36 -4.64
N GLY A 195 -14.92 -13.37 -3.77
CA GLY A 195 -16.15 -12.75 -3.29
C GLY A 195 -16.58 -11.55 -4.14
N PRO A 196 -17.50 -10.69 -3.61
CA PRO A 196 -17.98 -9.51 -4.30
C PRO A 196 -16.98 -8.35 -4.24
N LEU A 197 -17.20 -7.35 -5.09
CA LEU A 197 -16.69 -6.00 -4.90
C LEU A 197 -17.40 -5.33 -3.72
N ILE A 198 -16.78 -4.29 -3.18
CA ILE A 198 -17.26 -3.63 -1.96
C ILE A 198 -18.65 -2.99 -2.10
N ASP A 199 -18.97 -2.42 -3.26
CA ASP A 199 -20.23 -1.73 -3.52
C ASP A 199 -20.53 -1.60 -5.03
N PRO A 200 -21.75 -1.11 -5.39
CA PRO A 200 -22.13 -0.91 -6.79
C PRO A 200 -21.24 0.08 -7.56
N ALA A 201 -20.69 1.09 -6.88
CA ALA A 201 -19.79 2.06 -7.52
C ALA A 201 -18.49 1.40 -7.97
N ALA A 202 -17.96 0.44 -7.19
CA ALA A 202 -16.81 -0.35 -7.58
C ALA A 202 -17.10 -1.23 -8.81
N VAL A 203 -18.31 -1.83 -8.90
CA VAL A 203 -18.76 -2.58 -10.08
C VAL A 203 -18.79 -1.68 -11.31
N GLN A 204 -19.42 -0.52 -11.19
CA GLN A 204 -19.52 0.46 -12.27
C GLN A 204 -18.15 0.90 -12.76
N ASN A 205 -17.23 1.22 -11.84
CA ASN A 205 -15.85 1.62 -12.19
C ASN A 205 -15.11 0.54 -13.00
N VAL A 206 -15.27 -0.74 -12.65
CA VAL A 206 -14.65 -1.84 -13.41
C VAL A 206 -15.29 -1.96 -14.79
N GLN A 207 -16.63 -1.86 -14.90
CA GLN A 207 -17.34 -1.91 -16.18
C GLN A 207 -16.92 -0.75 -17.11
N GLU A 208 -16.86 0.47 -16.59
CA GLU A 208 -16.38 1.65 -17.33
C GLU A 208 -14.93 1.47 -17.80
N SER A 209 -14.07 0.91 -16.93
CA SER A 209 -12.67 0.62 -17.31
C SER A 209 -12.58 -0.39 -18.44
N ILE A 210 -13.41 -1.45 -18.44
CA ILE A 210 -13.46 -2.44 -19.52
C ILE A 210 -13.94 -1.82 -20.83
N GLU A 211 -14.94 -0.95 -20.79
CA GLU A 211 -15.41 -0.24 -21.99
C GLU A 211 -14.33 0.72 -22.55
N ARG A 212 -13.57 1.37 -21.66
CA ARG A 212 -12.40 2.18 -22.07
C ARG A 212 -11.32 1.32 -22.73
N VAL A 213 -11.02 0.13 -22.20
CA VAL A 213 -10.08 -0.81 -22.85
C VAL A 213 -10.47 -1.05 -24.31
N LYS A 214 -11.74 -1.34 -24.56
CA LYS A 214 -12.27 -1.57 -25.92
C LYS A 214 -12.17 -0.32 -26.79
N ALA A 215 -12.55 0.83 -26.24
CA ALA A 215 -12.52 2.12 -26.94
C ALA A 215 -11.09 2.56 -27.32
N GLU A 216 -10.11 2.24 -26.49
CA GLU A 216 -8.69 2.54 -26.72
C GLU A 216 -8.01 1.46 -27.60
N GLY A 217 -8.75 0.47 -28.11
CA GLY A 217 -8.31 -0.55 -29.06
C GLY A 217 -7.68 -1.80 -28.40
N GLY A 218 -7.97 -2.05 -27.13
CA GLY A 218 -7.67 -3.31 -26.45
C GLY A 218 -8.72 -4.37 -26.72
N GLU A 219 -8.42 -5.62 -26.37
CA GLU A 219 -9.26 -6.77 -26.59
C GLU A 219 -9.57 -7.47 -25.26
N VAL A 220 -10.85 -7.69 -24.96
CA VAL A 220 -11.26 -8.50 -23.80
C VAL A 220 -11.15 -9.97 -24.20
N LEU A 221 -10.26 -10.69 -23.52
CA LEU A 221 -9.98 -12.10 -23.76
C LEU A 221 -10.87 -13.02 -22.91
N HIS A 222 -11.30 -12.56 -21.73
CA HIS A 222 -12.13 -13.34 -20.80
C HIS A 222 -12.86 -12.41 -19.82
N GLY A 223 -14.11 -12.76 -19.49
CA GLY A 223 -14.89 -12.19 -18.39
C GLY A 223 -15.23 -10.71 -18.53
N GLY A 224 -15.42 -10.07 -17.38
CA GLY A 224 -15.79 -8.66 -17.30
C GLY A 224 -17.28 -8.42 -17.07
N GLU A 225 -18.11 -9.46 -17.11
CA GLU A 225 -19.55 -9.35 -16.92
C GLU A 225 -19.90 -9.25 -15.43
N LYS A 226 -20.93 -8.45 -15.13
CA LYS A 226 -21.58 -8.47 -13.84
C LYS A 226 -22.39 -9.76 -13.69
N LEU A 227 -22.18 -10.49 -12.61
CA LEU A 227 -22.89 -11.72 -12.32
C LEU A 227 -24.22 -11.43 -11.62
N SER A 228 -25.26 -12.20 -11.98
CA SER A 228 -26.62 -12.07 -11.46
C SER A 228 -27.20 -13.44 -11.12
N GLY A 229 -28.25 -13.45 -10.32
CA GLY A 229 -28.93 -14.67 -9.88
C GLY A 229 -28.94 -14.85 -8.37
N PRO A 230 -29.68 -15.84 -7.84
CA PRO A 230 -29.85 -16.03 -6.40
C PRO A 230 -28.55 -16.25 -5.65
N GLN A 231 -27.55 -16.91 -6.26
CA GLN A 231 -26.24 -17.16 -5.66
C GLN A 231 -25.36 -15.89 -5.55
N PHE A 232 -25.75 -14.80 -6.24
CA PHE A 232 -25.05 -13.52 -6.23
C PHE A 232 -25.89 -12.42 -5.55
N ALA A 233 -26.61 -12.79 -4.51
CA ALA A 233 -27.40 -11.84 -3.72
C ALA A 233 -26.50 -10.69 -3.20
N GLY A 234 -27.02 -9.45 -3.29
CA GLY A 234 -26.22 -8.25 -3.01
C GLY A 234 -25.65 -7.55 -4.27
N GLY A 235 -25.56 -8.26 -5.42
CA GLY A 235 -25.40 -7.64 -6.75
C GLY A 235 -24.04 -7.02 -7.09
N CYS A 236 -22.99 -7.24 -6.27
CA CYS A 236 -21.67 -6.66 -6.54
C CYS A 236 -20.64 -7.71 -7.04
N TYR A 237 -21.11 -8.79 -7.61
CA TYR A 237 -20.25 -9.84 -8.15
C TYR A 237 -19.93 -9.61 -9.63
N MET A 238 -18.67 -9.82 -9.98
CA MET A 238 -18.20 -9.73 -11.36
C MET A 238 -17.39 -10.94 -11.74
N GLN A 239 -17.44 -11.34 -12.99
CA GLN A 239 -16.47 -12.24 -13.56
C GLN A 239 -15.16 -11.48 -13.76
N PRO A 240 -14.00 -11.98 -13.26
CA PRO A 240 -12.75 -11.27 -13.45
C PRO A 240 -12.36 -11.23 -14.91
N CYS A 241 -11.81 -10.09 -15.32
CA CYS A 241 -11.50 -9.78 -16.70
C CYS A 241 -10.00 -9.95 -16.99
N ILE A 242 -9.70 -10.56 -18.12
CA ILE A 242 -8.38 -10.51 -18.77
C ILE A 242 -8.53 -9.74 -20.06
N ALA A 243 -7.72 -8.70 -20.26
CA ALA A 243 -7.68 -7.94 -21.47
C ALA A 243 -6.26 -7.88 -22.06
N HIS A 244 -6.15 -8.07 -23.37
CA HIS A 244 -4.95 -7.70 -24.11
C HIS A 244 -4.93 -6.19 -24.31
N ALA A 245 -3.84 -5.54 -23.92
CA ALA A 245 -3.72 -4.10 -23.97
C ALA A 245 -2.31 -3.68 -24.40
N ARG A 246 -2.16 -2.43 -24.80
CA ARG A 246 -0.85 -1.79 -25.04
C ARG A 246 -0.56 -0.83 -23.92
N HIS A 247 0.73 -0.67 -23.62
CA HIS A 247 1.21 0.17 -22.53
C HIS A 247 0.75 1.64 -22.66
N GLU A 248 0.70 2.16 -23.88
CA GLU A 248 0.37 3.55 -24.18
C GLU A 248 -1.14 3.89 -24.00
N MET A 249 -1.98 2.90 -23.78
CA MET A 249 -3.40 3.13 -23.49
C MET A 249 -3.55 3.89 -22.18
N GLU A 250 -4.34 4.96 -22.19
CA GLU A 250 -4.54 5.79 -20.99
C GLU A 250 -5.14 4.98 -19.84
N ILE A 251 -6.07 4.08 -20.13
CA ILE A 251 -6.69 3.24 -19.11
C ILE A 251 -5.69 2.30 -18.42
N VAL A 252 -4.63 1.86 -19.10
CA VAL A 252 -3.57 1.02 -18.54
C VAL A 252 -2.71 1.78 -17.54
N GLN A 253 -2.61 3.10 -17.69
CA GLN A 253 -1.87 3.98 -16.77
C GLN A 253 -2.65 4.28 -15.48
N HIS A 254 -3.94 3.97 -15.43
CA HIS A 254 -4.81 4.23 -14.29
C HIS A 254 -5.07 2.95 -13.49
N GLU A 255 -5.10 3.08 -12.17
CA GLU A 255 -5.50 1.98 -11.31
C GLU A 255 -7.00 1.72 -11.42
N THR A 256 -7.39 0.54 -11.89
CA THR A 256 -8.75 0.01 -11.75
C THR A 256 -8.80 -0.89 -10.52
N PHE A 257 -9.41 -0.41 -9.42
CA PHE A 257 -9.45 -1.14 -8.15
C PHE A 257 -10.51 -2.25 -8.16
N GLY A 258 -10.22 -3.31 -8.94
CA GLY A 258 -11.11 -4.44 -9.20
C GLY A 258 -10.42 -5.53 -10.01
N PRO A 259 -11.14 -6.61 -10.39
CA PRO A 259 -10.56 -7.79 -11.00
C PRO A 259 -10.36 -7.63 -12.53
N LEU A 260 -9.55 -6.67 -12.94
CA LEU A 260 -9.15 -6.41 -14.32
C LEU A 260 -7.64 -6.57 -14.46
N LEU A 261 -7.21 -7.48 -15.34
CA LEU A 261 -5.83 -7.79 -15.62
C LEU A 261 -5.49 -7.46 -17.07
N TYR A 262 -4.40 -6.70 -17.27
CA TYR A 262 -3.86 -6.40 -18.59
C TYR A 262 -2.72 -7.36 -18.94
N LEU A 263 -2.76 -7.93 -20.13
CA LEU A 263 -1.65 -8.70 -20.71
C LEU A 263 -1.00 -7.87 -21.81
N MET A 264 0.30 -7.70 -21.70
CA MET A 264 1.17 -6.97 -22.63
C MET A 264 2.38 -7.82 -22.95
N THR A 265 3.02 -7.56 -24.10
CA THR A 265 4.24 -8.25 -24.51
C THR A 265 5.40 -7.27 -24.69
N TYR A 266 6.61 -7.80 -24.54
CA TYR A 266 7.87 -7.08 -24.78
C TYR A 266 8.88 -7.97 -25.52
N ARG A 267 9.94 -7.38 -26.06
CA ARG A 267 11.00 -8.06 -26.82
C ARG A 267 12.35 -8.06 -26.13
N ASP A 268 12.73 -6.95 -25.54
CA ASP A 268 13.96 -6.87 -24.75
C ASP A 268 13.70 -6.41 -23.31
N PHE A 269 14.60 -6.76 -22.41
CA PHE A 269 14.39 -6.56 -20.98
C PHE A 269 14.35 -5.07 -20.57
N ASP A 270 15.05 -4.20 -21.29
CA ASP A 270 15.01 -2.76 -21.02
C ASP A 270 13.67 -2.15 -21.40
N GLU A 271 13.04 -2.63 -22.49
CA GLU A 271 11.67 -2.29 -22.83
C GLU A 271 10.70 -2.69 -21.71
N ALA A 272 10.85 -3.92 -21.16
CA ALA A 272 10.00 -4.38 -20.06
C ALA A 272 10.13 -3.50 -18.79
N LEU A 273 11.37 -3.11 -18.44
CA LEU A 273 11.64 -2.21 -17.32
C LEU A 273 11.06 -0.81 -17.57
N ALA A 274 11.19 -0.30 -18.80
CA ALA A 274 10.61 0.99 -19.16
C ALA A 274 9.08 0.96 -19.02
N MET A 275 8.40 -0.03 -19.60
CA MET A 275 6.95 -0.21 -19.46
C MET A 275 6.52 -0.40 -17.99
N HIS A 276 7.33 -1.09 -17.21
CA HIS A 276 7.05 -1.30 -15.79
C HIS A 276 7.05 0.03 -15.02
N ASN A 277 8.11 0.83 -15.17
CA ASN A 277 8.32 2.06 -14.41
C ASN A 277 7.49 3.25 -14.91
N ASP A 278 7.03 3.22 -16.17
CA ASP A 278 6.27 4.30 -16.79
C ASP A 278 4.78 4.28 -16.40
N VAL A 279 4.54 4.37 -15.09
CA VAL A 279 3.22 4.60 -14.47
C VAL A 279 3.37 5.53 -13.28
N PRO A 280 2.31 6.27 -12.91
CA PRO A 280 2.38 7.22 -11.79
C PRO A 280 2.60 6.56 -10.41
N GLN A 281 2.29 5.28 -10.25
CA GLN A 281 2.37 4.55 -8.99
C GLN A 281 3.67 3.76 -8.88
N GLY A 282 4.09 3.46 -7.64
CA GLY A 282 5.29 2.67 -7.36
C GLY A 282 5.19 1.87 -6.06
N LEU A 283 4.10 1.07 -5.88
CA LEU A 283 3.94 0.30 -4.65
C LEU A 283 4.68 -1.02 -4.71
N SER A 284 4.26 -1.93 -5.59
CA SER A 284 4.76 -3.29 -5.65
C SER A 284 5.01 -3.74 -7.09
N SER A 285 5.98 -4.61 -7.24
CA SER A 285 6.42 -5.15 -8.52
C SER A 285 6.92 -6.58 -8.37
N SER A 286 7.01 -7.29 -9.49
CA SER A 286 7.54 -8.63 -9.52
C SER A 286 8.21 -8.94 -10.85
N ILE A 287 9.26 -9.77 -10.80
CA ILE A 287 9.84 -10.43 -11.96
C ILE A 287 9.85 -11.94 -11.74
N PHE A 288 9.49 -12.69 -12.77
CA PHE A 288 9.68 -14.14 -12.83
C PHE A 288 10.76 -14.47 -13.84
N THR A 289 11.87 -15.00 -13.34
CA THR A 289 13.07 -15.32 -14.12
C THR A 289 13.91 -16.38 -13.42
N ASN A 290 14.64 -17.18 -14.21
CA ASN A 290 15.72 -18.03 -13.73
C ASN A 290 17.10 -17.49 -14.12
N ASP A 291 17.17 -16.28 -14.72
CA ASP A 291 18.42 -15.58 -14.99
C ASP A 291 18.76 -14.62 -13.82
N MET A 292 19.89 -14.91 -13.16
CA MET A 292 20.37 -14.09 -12.03
C MET A 292 20.64 -12.63 -12.44
N ARG A 293 21.11 -12.38 -13.67
CA ARG A 293 21.43 -11.02 -14.13
C ARG A 293 20.18 -10.19 -14.34
N GLU A 294 19.10 -10.79 -14.85
CA GLU A 294 17.81 -10.11 -14.95
C GLU A 294 17.27 -9.80 -13.55
N ALA A 295 17.34 -10.77 -12.61
CA ALA A 295 16.91 -10.57 -11.23
C ALA A 295 17.68 -9.44 -10.54
N GLU A 296 19.02 -9.46 -10.61
CA GLU A 296 19.87 -8.41 -10.01
C GLU A 296 19.65 -7.04 -10.67
N LYS A 297 19.48 -6.99 -11.99
CA LYS A 297 19.16 -5.74 -12.69
C LYS A 297 17.81 -5.19 -12.26
N PHE A 298 16.78 -6.04 -12.13
CA PHE A 298 15.46 -5.65 -11.64
C PHE A 298 15.48 -5.07 -10.21
N LEU A 299 16.32 -5.62 -9.34
CA LEU A 299 16.47 -5.16 -7.94
C LEU A 299 17.44 -3.96 -7.79
N SER A 300 18.15 -3.60 -8.83
CA SER A 300 19.13 -2.51 -8.79
C SER A 300 18.48 -1.12 -8.87
N ALA A 301 19.29 -0.08 -8.72
CA ALA A 301 18.86 1.32 -8.82
C ALA A 301 18.32 1.72 -10.21
N ILE A 302 18.63 0.96 -11.26
CA ILE A 302 18.12 1.14 -12.63
C ILE A 302 17.00 0.15 -12.98
N GLY A 303 16.58 -0.65 -12.00
CA GLY A 303 15.52 -1.64 -12.14
C GLY A 303 14.14 -1.10 -11.76
N SER A 304 13.42 -1.84 -10.91
CA SER A 304 12.10 -1.42 -10.42
C SER A 304 12.18 -0.20 -9.51
N ASP A 305 11.34 0.79 -9.75
CA ASP A 305 11.19 2.00 -8.94
C ASP A 305 10.12 1.89 -7.86
N CYS A 306 9.64 0.68 -7.59
CA CYS A 306 8.65 0.41 -6.55
C CYS A 306 9.27 0.24 -5.16
N GLY A 307 8.48 0.51 -4.12
CA GLY A 307 8.89 0.27 -2.74
C GLY A 307 9.03 -1.23 -2.40
N ILE A 308 8.35 -2.10 -3.15
CA ILE A 308 8.41 -3.55 -3.02
C ILE A 308 8.77 -4.15 -4.39
N ALA A 309 9.90 -4.85 -4.47
CA ALA A 309 10.36 -5.52 -5.68
C ALA A 309 10.64 -6.99 -5.38
N ASN A 310 9.90 -7.89 -5.98
CA ASN A 310 9.93 -9.32 -5.72
C ASN A 310 10.53 -10.12 -6.89
N VAL A 311 11.24 -11.18 -6.59
CA VAL A 311 11.73 -12.14 -7.60
C VAL A 311 11.07 -13.50 -7.34
N ASN A 312 10.45 -14.06 -8.37
CA ASN A 312 9.75 -15.36 -8.33
C ASN A 312 8.67 -15.46 -7.22
N THR A 313 8.14 -14.32 -6.84
CA THR A 313 7.01 -14.17 -5.91
C THR A 313 6.12 -13.05 -6.47
N GLY A 314 4.81 -13.19 -6.37
CA GLY A 314 3.85 -12.23 -6.95
C GLY A 314 3.89 -10.85 -6.28
N THR A 315 3.24 -9.88 -6.92
CA THR A 315 3.19 -8.49 -6.42
C THR A 315 2.51 -8.36 -5.05
N SER A 316 1.67 -9.33 -4.64
CA SER A 316 1.01 -9.38 -3.33
C SER A 316 1.79 -10.19 -2.27
N GLY A 317 3.07 -10.49 -2.51
CA GLY A 317 3.95 -11.26 -1.64
C GLY A 317 4.78 -10.39 -0.70
N ALA A 318 4.15 -9.48 0.05
CA ALA A 318 4.84 -8.66 1.04
C ALA A 318 4.97 -9.40 2.39
N GLU A 319 6.19 -9.43 2.93
CA GLU A 319 6.48 -9.99 4.26
C GLU A 319 6.43 -8.91 5.33
N ILE A 320 5.79 -9.20 6.48
CA ILE A 320 5.62 -8.22 7.58
C ILE A 320 6.95 -7.75 8.19
N GLY A 321 8.02 -8.53 8.08
CA GLY A 321 9.35 -8.14 8.55
C GLY A 321 10.02 -7.07 7.66
N GLY A 322 9.65 -6.99 6.38
CA GLY A 322 10.10 -5.96 5.45
C GLY A 322 9.32 -4.66 5.58
N ALA A 323 9.96 -3.54 5.27
CA ALA A 323 9.30 -2.24 5.28
C ALA A 323 8.23 -2.17 4.19
N PHE A 324 6.95 -2.02 4.58
CA PHE A 324 5.83 -1.91 3.65
C PHE A 324 5.57 -0.45 3.29
N GLY A 325 5.54 -0.16 2.00
CA GLY A 325 5.21 1.16 1.45
C GLY A 325 5.71 1.33 0.03
N GLY A 326 5.24 2.41 -0.61
CA GLY A 326 5.50 2.70 -2.01
C GLY A 326 6.19 4.02 -2.25
N GLU A 327 6.40 4.30 -3.53
CA GLU A 327 7.04 5.49 -4.09
C GLU A 327 6.06 6.20 -5.06
N LYS A 328 6.44 7.36 -5.57
CA LYS A 328 5.66 8.14 -6.54
C LYS A 328 4.24 8.45 -6.01
N ASN A 329 3.22 8.29 -6.85
CA ASN A 329 1.83 8.56 -6.47
C ASN A 329 1.21 7.52 -5.52
N THR A 330 1.95 6.48 -5.16
CA THR A 330 1.56 5.59 -4.06
C THR A 330 1.73 6.28 -2.70
N GLY A 331 2.49 7.36 -2.64
CA GLY A 331 2.68 8.14 -1.42
C GLY A 331 4.11 8.08 -0.91
N GLY A 332 4.28 7.82 0.38
CA GLY A 332 5.62 7.77 0.96
C GLY A 332 5.61 7.51 2.47
N GLY A 333 6.78 7.19 2.97
CA GLY A 333 6.98 6.60 4.26
C GLY A 333 6.96 5.08 4.18
N ARG A 334 6.98 4.45 5.36
CA ARG A 334 6.78 3.00 5.49
C ARG A 334 5.82 2.76 6.66
N GLU A 335 4.73 2.07 6.37
CA GLU A 335 3.62 1.90 7.31
C GLU A 335 3.92 0.85 8.38
N SER A 336 4.67 -0.19 8.01
CA SER A 336 5.01 -1.31 8.89
C SER A 336 6.31 -1.98 8.49
N GLY A 337 6.81 -2.87 9.36
CA GLY A 337 8.00 -3.67 9.15
C GLY A 337 9.32 -2.91 9.31
N SER A 338 10.44 -3.63 9.41
CA SER A 338 11.80 -3.10 9.50
C SER A 338 11.92 -1.93 10.49
N ASP A 339 12.37 -0.77 10.01
CA ASP A 339 12.60 0.43 10.82
C ASP A 339 11.44 1.46 10.75
N SER A 340 10.27 1.07 10.26
CA SER A 340 9.07 1.93 10.17
C SER A 340 8.67 2.56 11.52
N TRP A 341 8.99 1.90 12.65
CA TRP A 341 8.78 2.43 14.00
C TRP A 341 9.40 3.82 14.20
N LYS A 342 10.47 4.16 13.48
CA LYS A 342 11.11 5.49 13.54
C LYS A 342 10.17 6.62 13.12
N SER A 343 9.20 6.34 12.23
CA SER A 343 8.17 7.31 11.81
C SER A 343 7.20 7.65 12.93
N TYR A 344 7.02 6.75 13.89
CA TYR A 344 6.14 6.90 15.06
C TYR A 344 6.84 7.56 16.25
N MET A 345 8.09 7.97 16.09
CA MET A 345 8.88 8.59 17.16
C MET A 345 9.50 9.92 16.75
N ARG A 346 9.86 10.70 17.75
CA ARG A 346 10.61 11.95 17.61
C ARG A 346 12.05 11.70 17.97
N ARG A 347 12.94 11.80 17.00
CA ARG A 347 14.40 11.72 17.25
C ARG A 347 14.91 13.05 17.79
N GLN A 348 15.73 12.99 18.83
CA GLN A 348 16.36 14.12 19.47
C GLN A 348 17.87 13.88 19.57
N THR A 349 18.67 14.83 19.08
CA THR A 349 20.11 14.83 19.25
C THR A 349 20.45 15.59 20.54
N ASN A 350 21.29 14.98 21.38
CA ASN A 350 21.69 15.55 22.65
C ASN A 350 23.21 15.64 22.71
N THR A 351 23.72 16.82 23.02
CA THR A 351 25.12 17.04 23.36
C THR A 351 25.21 17.43 24.83
N VAL A 352 26.00 16.66 25.60
CA VAL A 352 26.19 16.91 27.00
C VAL A 352 27.64 17.32 27.22
N ASN A 353 27.86 18.57 27.60
CA ASN A 353 29.14 19.02 28.15
C ASN A 353 29.15 18.78 29.66
N PHE A 354 30.06 17.95 30.14
CA PHE A 354 30.26 17.65 31.56
C PHE A 354 31.54 18.29 32.10
N SER A 355 32.22 19.14 31.31
CA SER A 355 33.36 19.94 31.79
C SER A 355 32.88 21.30 32.33
N THR A 356 33.73 21.99 33.02
CA THR A 356 33.50 23.37 33.50
C THR A 356 33.84 24.41 32.43
N GLU A 357 34.38 23.99 31.30
CA GLU A 357 34.76 24.87 30.18
C GLU A 357 33.73 24.78 29.04
N LEU A 358 33.48 25.87 28.37
CA LEU A 358 32.67 25.91 27.16
C LEU A 358 33.55 26.19 25.92
N PRO A 359 34.04 25.14 25.23
CA PRO A 359 34.81 25.31 24.01
C PRO A 359 33.87 25.82 22.92
N LEU A 360 34.02 27.07 22.51
CA LEU A 360 33.26 27.62 21.41
C LEU A 360 33.86 27.21 20.06
N ALA A 361 33.00 27.03 19.05
CA ALA A 361 33.42 26.69 17.70
C ALA A 361 34.40 27.74 17.15
N GLN A 362 35.35 27.31 16.33
CA GLN A 362 36.31 28.17 15.62
C GLN A 362 37.21 29.03 16.53
N GLY A 363 37.37 28.64 17.82
CA GLY A 363 38.24 29.39 18.76
C GLY A 363 37.74 30.80 19.10
N ILE A 364 36.44 31.08 18.91
CA ILE A 364 35.84 32.36 19.28
C ILE A 364 35.89 32.51 20.79
N THR A 365 36.46 33.60 21.27
CA THR A 365 36.44 34.01 22.69
C THR A 365 35.61 35.31 22.80
N PHE A 366 34.58 35.30 23.63
CA PHE A 366 33.91 36.52 24.03
C PHE A 366 34.75 37.14 25.17
N GLY A 367 34.98 38.43 25.11
CA GLY A 367 35.69 39.11 26.20
C GLY A 367 35.08 38.76 27.56
N ALA A 368 35.87 38.35 28.50
CA ALA A 368 35.44 38.19 29.88
C ALA A 368 34.78 39.51 30.31
N ALA A 369 33.54 39.42 30.82
CA ALA A 369 32.99 40.55 31.54
C ALA A 369 34.00 40.90 32.67
N GLU A 370 34.66 42.04 32.54
CA GLU A 370 35.52 42.60 33.62
C GLU A 370 34.62 42.79 34.86
N GLY A 371 34.81 41.97 35.86
CA GLY A 371 34.08 42.15 37.11
C GLY A 371 33.83 40.87 37.91
N SER A 372 34.88 40.28 38.47
CA SER A 372 34.89 39.74 39.84
C SER A 372 36.28 39.20 40.18
N ALA A 373 37.27 40.08 40.25
CA ALA A 373 38.40 39.85 41.12
C ALA A 373 38.07 40.57 42.45
N THR A 374 37.66 39.80 43.48
CA THR A 374 37.96 40.18 44.88
C THR A 374 37.62 39.01 45.82
N ALA A 375 38.63 38.63 46.51
CA ALA A 375 38.80 37.94 47.81
C ALA A 375 38.65 36.44 47.86
#